data_292e7fa8d92db51b6b0a3f2b3eb1fc90
#
_entry.id   292e7fa8d92db51b6b0a3f2b3eb1fc90
#
_cell.length_a   1.000
_cell.length_b   1.000
_cell.length_c   1.000
_cell.angle_alpha   90.00
_cell.angle_beta   90.00
_cell.angle_gamma   90.00
#
_symmetry.space_group_name_H-M   'P 1'
#
loop_
_entity.id
_entity.type
_entity.pdbx_description
1 polymer ?
#
loop_
_entity_poly.entity_id
_entity_poly.type
_entity_poly.pdbx_seq_one_letter_code
_entity_poly.pdbx_strand_id
1 'polypeptide(L)'
;MGKAEVGFYEKEKPGMGQAAKGQLILTNRRLVYIKYLGGKFLRVKIEDYSNRIEEGLKNVGSVEIPLKQITEVKADRVWGTGYLRVRYNTDVGEKVCSLILTSMWTMWGIIPGKSPYEEMAQRIEQLRKEA
;
A
#
# COMPACT_ATOMS: atom_id res chain seq x y z
N MET A 1 -13.32 -2.24 2.60
CA MET A 1 -11.96 -2.49 3.11
C MET A 1 -11.22 -3.43 2.19
N GLY A 2 -9.90 -3.31 2.14
CA GLY A 2 -9.07 -4.16 1.32
C GLY A 2 -7.72 -4.41 1.96
N LYS A 3 -7.08 -5.51 1.56
CA LYS A 3 -5.71 -5.82 1.97
C LYS A 3 -4.97 -6.51 0.85
N ALA A 4 -3.66 -6.31 0.79
CA ALA A 4 -2.80 -6.92 -0.21
C ALA A 4 -1.38 -7.01 0.32
N GLU A 5 -0.63 -8.00 -0.16
CA GLU A 5 0.79 -8.06 0.10
C GLU A 5 1.52 -7.22 -0.95
N VAL A 6 2.41 -6.35 -0.49
CA VAL A 6 3.04 -5.36 -1.36
C VAL A 6 4.53 -5.23 -1.10
N GLY A 7 5.23 -4.72 -2.11
CA GLY A 7 6.54 -4.12 -1.95
C GLY A 7 6.37 -2.61 -1.89
N PHE A 8 7.06 -1.98 -0.95
CA PHE A 8 6.94 -0.55 -0.66
C PHE A 8 8.24 0.18 -0.98
N TYR A 9 8.11 1.33 -1.65
CA TYR A 9 9.21 2.23 -1.94
C TYR A 9 8.85 3.64 -1.48
N GLU A 10 9.74 4.29 -0.75
CA GLU A 10 9.56 5.71 -0.37
C GLU A 10 10.01 6.63 -1.51
N LYS A 11 9.49 6.36 -2.71
CA LYS A 11 9.85 7.06 -3.94
C LYS A 11 8.64 7.21 -4.83
N GLU A 12 8.73 8.14 -5.77
CA GLU A 12 7.68 8.36 -6.77
C GLU A 12 7.49 7.15 -7.69
N LYS A 13 8.56 6.40 -7.95
CA LYS A 13 8.55 5.20 -8.80
C LYS A 13 9.29 4.07 -8.11
N PRO A 14 8.90 2.81 -8.35
CA PRO A 14 9.70 1.67 -7.89
C PRO A 14 11.12 1.77 -8.43
N GLY A 15 12.09 1.55 -7.56
CA GLY A 15 13.51 1.65 -7.90
C GLY A 15 14.16 0.30 -8.16
N MET A 16 15.47 0.33 -8.41
CA MET A 16 16.27 -0.86 -8.68
C MET A 16 16.59 -1.66 -7.40
N GLY A 17 16.39 -1.08 -6.23
CA GLY A 17 16.63 -1.76 -4.96
C GLY A 17 15.50 -2.70 -4.58
N GLN A 18 15.72 -3.49 -3.55
CA GLN A 18 14.68 -4.36 -3.04
C GLN A 18 13.59 -3.54 -2.36
N ALA A 19 12.34 -3.88 -2.68
CA ALA A 19 11.20 -3.30 -2.00
C ALA A 19 11.14 -3.79 -0.55
N ALA A 20 10.69 -2.95 0.34
CA ALA A 20 10.35 -3.36 1.69
C ALA A 20 9.02 -4.11 1.63
N LYS A 21 9.04 -5.40 1.93
CA LYS A 21 7.83 -6.22 1.86
C LYS A 21 6.96 -6.03 3.10
N GLY A 22 5.66 -5.98 2.87
CA GLY A 22 4.71 -5.81 3.93
C GLY A 22 3.28 -6.00 3.46
N GLN A 23 2.36 -5.60 4.31
CA GLN A 23 0.93 -5.69 4.02
C GLN A 23 0.34 -4.29 3.89
N LEU A 24 -0.41 -4.07 2.83
CA LEU A 24 -1.19 -2.85 2.64
C LEU A 24 -2.61 -3.12 3.09
N ILE A 25 -3.14 -2.27 3.94
CA ILE A 25 -4.50 -2.38 4.47
C ILE A 25 -5.23 -1.07 4.23
N LEU A 26 -6.39 -1.16 3.58
CA LEU A 26 -7.26 -0.02 3.38
C LEU A 26 -8.47 -0.14 4.28
N THR A 27 -8.70 0.90 5.09
CA THR A 27 -9.92 1.04 5.87
C THR A 27 -10.72 2.23 5.34
N ASN A 28 -11.86 2.52 5.95
CA ASN A 28 -12.66 3.69 5.59
C ASN A 28 -12.07 5.01 6.08
N ARG A 29 -10.95 4.98 6.81
CA ARG A 29 -10.31 6.17 7.40
C ARG A 29 -8.86 6.34 7.00
N ARG A 30 -8.16 5.25 6.70
CA ARG A 30 -6.72 5.30 6.50
C ARG A 30 -6.22 4.21 5.56
N LEU A 31 -5.09 4.49 4.93
CA LEU A 31 -4.30 3.52 4.20
C LEU A 31 -3.08 3.20 5.06
N VAL A 32 -2.85 1.94 5.32
CA VAL A 32 -1.79 1.51 6.23
C VAL A 32 -0.86 0.55 5.52
N TYR A 33 0.44 0.80 5.62
CA TYR A 33 1.47 -0.14 5.21
C TYR A 33 2.18 -0.66 6.45
N ILE A 34 2.14 -1.96 6.67
CA ILE A 34 2.81 -2.62 7.79
C ILE A 34 3.98 -3.44 7.25
N LYS A 35 5.19 -3.03 7.61
CA LYS A 35 6.39 -3.73 7.19
C LYS A 35 6.52 -5.04 7.96
N TYR A 36 6.80 -6.13 7.23
CA TYR A 36 7.08 -7.41 7.86
C TYR A 36 8.41 -7.37 8.59
N LEU A 37 8.42 -7.91 9.80
CA LEU A 37 9.64 -8.08 10.57
C LEU A 37 10.26 -9.44 10.27
N GLY A 38 11.59 -9.52 10.34
CA GLY A 38 12.32 -10.76 10.28
C GLY A 38 12.80 -11.12 8.89
N GLY A 39 13.56 -12.22 8.84
CA GLY A 39 14.25 -12.66 7.64
C GLY A 39 13.43 -13.63 6.81
N LYS A 40 14.13 -14.26 5.90
CA LYS A 40 13.55 -15.15 4.88
C LYS A 40 12.69 -16.29 5.43
N PHE A 41 12.96 -16.73 6.65
CA PHE A 41 12.25 -17.86 7.24
C PHE A 41 10.85 -17.53 7.73
N LEU A 42 10.53 -16.26 7.91
CA LEU A 42 9.21 -15.85 8.41
C LEU A 42 8.19 -15.61 7.30
N ARG A 43 8.60 -15.76 6.05
CA ARG A 43 7.69 -15.59 4.90
C ARG A 43 6.54 -16.60 4.88
N VAL A 44 6.75 -17.76 5.48
CA VAL A 44 5.76 -18.83 5.48
C VAL A 44 4.61 -18.55 6.44
N LYS A 45 4.83 -17.64 7.38
CA LYS A 45 3.83 -17.27 8.37
C LYS A 45 3.59 -15.76 8.33
N ILE A 46 3.14 -15.31 7.19
CA ILE A 46 2.77 -13.89 7.04
C ILE A 46 1.56 -13.65 7.93
N GLU A 47 1.73 -12.88 8.99
CA GLU A 47 0.64 -12.54 9.88
C GLU A 47 -0.30 -11.55 9.21
N ASP A 48 -1.59 -11.80 9.40
CA ASP A 48 -2.60 -10.86 8.96
C ASP A 48 -2.77 -9.78 10.03
N TYR A 49 -2.41 -8.55 9.67
CA TYR A 49 -2.52 -7.41 10.56
C TYR A 49 -3.87 -6.68 10.44
N SER A 50 -4.79 -7.16 9.59
CA SER A 50 -6.05 -6.45 9.37
C SER A 50 -6.87 -6.24 10.65
N ASN A 51 -6.74 -7.13 11.62
CA ASN A 51 -7.40 -7.02 12.93
C ASN A 51 -6.47 -6.48 14.04
N ARG A 52 -5.22 -6.13 13.68
CA ARG A 52 -4.19 -5.73 14.65
C ARG A 52 -3.34 -4.59 14.10
N ILE A 53 -4.00 -3.62 13.48
CA ILE A 53 -3.29 -2.54 12.79
C ILE A 53 -2.36 -1.77 13.72
N GLU A 54 -2.84 -1.41 14.91
CA GLU A 54 -2.03 -0.63 15.85
C GLU A 54 -0.78 -1.40 16.31
N GLU A 55 -0.88 -2.70 16.43
CA GLU A 55 0.26 -3.53 16.77
C GLU A 55 1.25 -3.59 15.60
N GLY A 56 0.75 -3.77 14.38
CA GLY A 56 1.59 -3.79 13.18
C GLY A 56 2.29 -2.47 12.93
N LEU A 57 1.67 -1.35 13.24
CA LEU A 57 2.26 -0.03 13.07
C LEU A 57 3.48 0.21 13.95
N LYS A 58 3.70 -0.62 14.97
CA LYS A 58 4.92 -0.56 15.78
C LYS A 58 6.14 -1.11 15.05
N ASN A 59 5.93 -1.87 13.97
CA ASN A 59 7.04 -2.37 13.18
C ASN A 59 7.74 -1.21 12.49
N VAL A 60 9.04 -1.10 12.67
CA VAL A 60 9.83 -0.02 12.07
C VAL A 60 9.72 -0.07 10.56
N GLY A 61 9.45 1.06 9.93
CA GLY A 61 9.24 1.16 8.49
C GLY A 61 7.79 1.10 8.08
N SER A 62 6.87 0.85 9.00
CA SER A 62 5.44 0.91 8.73
C SER A 62 4.96 2.35 8.64
N VAL A 63 3.91 2.57 7.85
CA VAL A 63 3.39 3.92 7.55
C VAL A 63 1.87 3.91 7.67
N GLU A 64 1.35 4.93 8.33
CA GLU A 64 -0.08 5.19 8.38
C GLU A 64 -0.38 6.46 7.61
N ILE A 65 -1.32 6.39 6.70
CA ILE A 65 -1.72 7.53 5.88
C ILE A 65 -3.22 7.76 6.06
N PRO A 66 -3.64 8.77 6.84
CA PRO A 66 -5.05 9.13 6.90
C PRO A 66 -5.56 9.51 5.50
N LEU A 67 -6.73 9.02 5.13
CA LEU A 67 -7.28 9.27 3.79
C LEU A 67 -7.42 10.76 3.51
N LYS A 68 -7.71 11.57 4.52
CA LYS A 68 -7.82 13.02 4.38
C LYS A 68 -6.51 13.70 3.99
N GLN A 69 -5.38 13.05 4.24
CA GLN A 69 -4.06 13.61 3.93
C GLN A 69 -3.53 13.19 2.57
N ILE A 70 -4.20 12.26 1.90
CA ILE A 70 -3.81 11.84 0.55
C ILE A 70 -4.16 12.96 -0.42
N THR A 71 -3.17 13.39 -1.21
CA THR A 71 -3.35 14.42 -2.23
C THR A 71 -3.48 13.84 -3.63
N GLU A 72 -2.90 12.67 -3.86
CA GLU A 72 -2.97 11.98 -5.16
C GLU A 72 -2.82 10.48 -4.95
N VAL A 73 -3.61 9.71 -5.68
CA VAL A 73 -3.39 8.27 -5.83
C VAL A 73 -3.55 7.94 -7.30
N LYS A 74 -2.57 7.24 -7.87
CA LYS A 74 -2.55 6.97 -9.31
C LYS A 74 -1.91 5.62 -9.60
N ALA A 75 -2.53 4.88 -10.51
CA ALA A 75 -1.94 3.70 -11.11
C ALA A 75 -1.05 4.13 -12.28
N ASP A 76 0.19 3.64 -12.33
CA ASP A 76 1.14 3.99 -13.37
C ASP A 76 2.01 2.79 -13.70
N ARG A 77 2.95 2.97 -14.62
CA ARG A 77 3.87 1.91 -15.04
C ARG A 77 5.28 2.45 -15.16
N VAL A 78 6.24 1.59 -14.82
CA VAL A 78 7.66 1.84 -15.06
C VAL A 78 8.27 0.55 -15.62
N TRP A 79 8.95 0.65 -16.76
CA TRP A 79 9.57 -0.52 -17.43
C TRP A 79 8.58 -1.67 -17.66
N GLY A 80 7.33 -1.35 -17.99
CA GLY A 80 6.29 -2.36 -18.20
C GLY A 80 5.68 -2.92 -16.93
N THR A 81 6.16 -2.53 -15.76
CA THR A 81 5.65 -3.00 -14.47
C THR A 81 4.68 -1.96 -13.90
N GLY A 82 3.47 -2.42 -13.54
CA GLY A 82 2.49 -1.57 -12.90
C GLY A 82 2.84 -1.28 -11.44
N TYR A 83 2.42 -0.14 -10.95
CA TYR A 83 2.55 0.21 -9.55
C TYR A 83 1.49 1.24 -9.17
N LEU A 84 1.29 1.40 -7.86
CA LEU A 84 0.41 2.41 -7.30
C LEU A 84 1.27 3.51 -6.68
N ARG A 85 1.01 4.77 -7.05
CA ARG A 85 1.67 5.92 -6.46
C ARG A 85 0.71 6.66 -5.55
N VAL A 86 1.16 6.97 -4.35
CA VAL A 86 0.38 7.72 -3.36
C VAL A 86 1.18 8.92 -2.88
N ARG A 87 0.60 10.11 -3.04
CA ARG A 87 1.15 11.35 -2.46
C ARG A 87 0.29 11.76 -1.29
N TYR A 88 0.92 12.19 -0.22
CA TYR A 88 0.20 12.54 0.99
C TYR A 88 0.96 13.60 1.79
N ASN A 89 0.21 14.38 2.56
CA ASN A 89 0.78 15.39 3.43
C ASN A 89 1.12 14.81 4.79
N THR A 90 2.21 15.28 5.37
CA THR A 90 2.64 14.95 6.73
C THR A 90 2.98 16.24 7.47
N ASP A 91 3.27 16.12 8.76
CA ASP A 91 3.69 17.27 9.58
C ASP A 91 4.98 17.92 9.09
N VAL A 92 5.78 17.17 8.35
CA VAL A 92 7.06 17.65 7.83
C VAL A 92 7.03 17.93 6.33
N GLY A 93 5.84 17.94 5.73
CA GLY A 93 5.67 18.23 4.31
C GLY A 93 5.06 17.08 3.53
N GLU A 94 5.01 17.25 2.20
CA GLU A 94 4.47 16.23 1.30
C GLU A 94 5.45 15.07 1.14
N LYS A 95 4.92 13.86 1.17
CA LYS A 95 5.66 12.64 0.87
C LYS A 95 5.00 11.87 -0.25
N VAL A 96 5.78 10.98 -0.86
CA VAL A 96 5.30 10.11 -1.93
C VAL A 96 5.84 8.70 -1.69
N CYS A 97 5.01 7.71 -2.00
CA CYS A 97 5.44 6.31 -2.00
C CYS A 97 4.88 5.60 -3.22
N SER A 98 5.49 4.49 -3.57
CA SER A 98 5.02 3.60 -4.63
C SER A 98 4.94 2.18 -4.09
N LEU A 99 3.95 1.43 -4.61
CA LEU A 99 3.59 0.12 -4.11
C LEU A 99 3.45 -0.85 -5.27
N ILE A 100 4.08 -2.02 -5.15
CA ILE A 100 3.94 -3.11 -6.11
C ILE A 100 3.28 -4.28 -5.42
N LEU A 101 2.25 -4.85 -6.05
CA LEU A 101 1.64 -6.07 -5.55
C LEU A 101 2.64 -7.22 -5.69
N THR A 102 2.90 -7.92 -4.59
CA THR A 102 3.76 -9.10 -4.57
C THR A 102 2.96 -10.39 -4.53
N SER A 103 1.66 -10.27 -4.30
CA SER A 103 0.74 -11.41 -4.31
C SER A 103 -0.52 -11.01 -5.06
N MET A 104 -1.02 -11.93 -5.88
CA MET A 104 -2.30 -11.72 -6.56
C MET A 104 -3.48 -11.93 -5.63
N TRP A 105 -3.24 -12.44 -4.44
CA TRP A 105 -4.29 -12.61 -3.47
C TRP A 105 -4.64 -11.25 -2.86
N THR A 106 -5.90 -10.87 -2.97
CA THR A 106 -6.32 -9.56 -2.52
C THR A 106 -7.82 -9.55 -2.26
N MET A 107 -8.23 -8.82 -1.25
CA MET A 107 -9.63 -8.53 -0.98
C MET A 107 -10.18 -7.36 -1.79
N TRP A 108 -9.35 -6.77 -2.66
CA TRP A 108 -9.77 -5.65 -3.49
C TRP A 108 -10.72 -6.06 -4.60
N GLY A 109 -10.77 -7.36 -4.90
CA GLY A 109 -11.53 -7.88 -6.01
C GLY A 109 -10.75 -7.77 -7.32
N ILE A 110 -11.14 -8.58 -8.29
CA ILE A 110 -10.56 -8.54 -9.63
C ILE A 110 -11.70 -8.32 -10.61
N ILE A 111 -11.63 -7.20 -11.31
CA ILE A 111 -12.56 -6.92 -12.40
C ILE A 111 -11.85 -7.32 -13.70
N PRO A 112 -12.41 -8.27 -14.48
CA PRO A 112 -11.78 -8.67 -15.74
C PRO A 112 -11.51 -7.47 -16.64
N GLY A 113 -10.31 -7.43 -17.21
CA GLY A 113 -9.91 -6.35 -18.12
C GLY A 113 -9.42 -5.09 -17.44
N LYS A 114 -9.40 -5.03 -16.10
CA LYS A 114 -8.95 -3.86 -15.37
C LYS A 114 -7.71 -4.17 -14.56
N SER A 115 -6.75 -3.24 -14.58
CA SER A 115 -5.53 -3.38 -13.78
C SER A 115 -5.88 -3.37 -12.28
N PRO A 116 -5.27 -4.27 -11.46
CA PRO A 116 -5.44 -4.22 -10.01
C PRO A 116 -5.08 -2.86 -9.43
N TYR A 117 -4.08 -2.19 -9.99
CA TYR A 117 -3.64 -0.88 -9.52
C TYR A 117 -4.68 0.21 -9.79
N GLU A 118 -5.34 0.16 -10.94
CA GLU A 118 -6.43 1.08 -11.25
C GLU A 118 -7.60 0.87 -10.31
N GLU A 119 -7.91 -0.38 -10.01
CA GLU A 119 -8.96 -0.74 -9.06
C GLU A 119 -8.65 -0.20 -7.67
N MET A 120 -7.44 -0.38 -7.21
CA MET A 120 -6.98 0.13 -5.91
C MET A 120 -7.05 1.66 -5.88
N ALA A 121 -6.58 2.30 -6.94
CA ALA A 121 -6.59 3.76 -7.01
C ALA A 121 -8.01 4.31 -6.94
N GLN A 122 -8.95 3.72 -7.68
CA GLN A 122 -10.35 4.14 -7.66
C GLN A 122 -10.99 3.95 -6.29
N ARG A 123 -10.69 2.84 -5.64
CA ARG A 123 -11.26 2.55 -4.33
C ARG A 123 -10.75 3.53 -3.27
N ILE A 124 -9.47 3.82 -3.29
CA ILE A 124 -8.89 4.80 -2.38
C ILE A 124 -9.48 6.19 -2.65
N GLU A 125 -9.61 6.59 -3.92
CA GLU A 125 -10.22 7.87 -4.28
C GLU A 125 -11.65 7.98 -3.78
N GLN A 126 -12.44 6.92 -3.94
CA GLN A 126 -13.81 6.91 -3.47
C GLN A 126 -13.89 7.09 -1.96
N LEU A 127 -13.11 6.31 -1.21
CA LEU A 127 -13.10 6.40 0.24
C LEU A 127 -12.55 7.73 0.74
N ARG A 128 -11.56 8.29 0.04
CA ARG A 128 -11.00 9.60 0.37
C ARG A 128 -12.05 10.71 0.28
N LYS A 129 -12.91 10.65 -0.72
CA LYS A 129 -14.00 11.63 -0.89
C LYS A 129 -15.07 11.51 0.17
N GLU A 130 -15.25 10.32 0.72
CA GLU A 130 -16.23 10.08 1.78
C GLU A 130 -15.67 10.34 3.18
N ALA A 131 -14.38 10.50 3.31
CA ALA A 131 -13.73 10.67 4.60
C ALA A 131 -13.89 12.08 5.17
#